data_22f3d64b7828751b02e24b3ad03cc54e
#
_entry.id   22f3d64b7828751b02e24b3ad03cc54e
#
_cell.length_a   1.000
_cell.length_b   1.000
_cell.length_c   1.000
_cell.angle_alpha   90.00
_cell.angle_beta   90.00
_cell.angle_gamma   90.00
#
_symmetry.space_group_name_H-M   'P 1'
#
loop_
_entity.id
_entity.type
_entity.pdbx_description
1 polymer ?
#
loop_
_entity_poly.entity_id
_entity_poly.type
_entity_poly.pdbx_seq_one_letter_code
_entity_poly.pdbx_strand_id
1 'polypeptide(L)'
;IKFMQYVWFIWSLIILALWAIIYLSKKGYRKEMLKMSLITMPFGLTEPLFVPEYWFPPSLFDLAEKTGFDIESLIFSFAIGGIGTVLYNLIFKRGLAEIPHSERSHSRHRLHIYILFIPAAVFIILALFTSLNHIYCGIIALFIGGLATLYCRPDLKGKIWVGGILFTVLYFIYFGSILPFYPQYVELYWNLDNLTHILVLGIPIEELMFAFTFGMYWSGLYEHIYWRKLIQTEIIIPLKD
;
A
#
# COMPACT_ATOMS: atom_id res chain seq x y z
N ILE A 1 -21.09 15.92 15.74
CA ILE A 1 -21.52 14.54 15.39
C ILE A 1 -21.91 14.42 13.91
N LYS A 2 -22.62 15.40 13.30
CA LYS A 2 -23.09 15.29 11.89
C LYS A 2 -21.97 15.14 10.82
N PHE A 3 -20.72 15.53 11.08
CA PHE A 3 -19.62 15.45 10.11
C PHE A 3 -18.79 14.17 10.26
N MET A 4 -18.89 13.43 11.35
CA MET A 4 -18.07 12.22 11.57
C MET A 4 -18.37 11.11 10.57
N GLN A 5 -19.61 11.03 10.07
CA GLN A 5 -20.03 10.06 9.05
C GLN A 5 -19.35 10.26 7.68
N TYR A 6 -18.75 11.43 7.44
CA TYR A 6 -18.06 11.72 6.16
C TYR A 6 -16.53 11.73 6.30
N VAL A 7 -15.98 11.48 7.48
CA VAL A 7 -14.53 11.56 7.72
C VAL A 7 -13.78 10.60 6.81
N TRP A 8 -14.20 9.33 6.75
CA TRP A 8 -13.56 8.34 5.89
C TRP A 8 -13.62 8.74 4.41
N PHE A 9 -14.76 9.21 3.94
CA PHE A 9 -14.92 9.70 2.57
C PHE A 9 -14.00 10.91 2.28
N ILE A 10 -13.98 11.91 3.16
CA ILE A 10 -13.16 13.10 2.98
C ILE A 10 -11.67 12.72 2.94
N TRP A 11 -11.21 11.85 3.84
CA TRP A 11 -9.81 11.42 3.87
C TRP A 11 -9.45 10.54 2.68
N SER A 12 -10.34 9.70 2.19
CA SER A 12 -10.11 8.98 0.94
C SER A 12 -9.96 9.92 -0.26
N LEU A 13 -10.69 11.04 -0.29
CA LEU A 13 -10.50 12.08 -1.29
C LEU A 13 -9.20 12.88 -1.12
N ILE A 14 -8.72 13.10 0.11
CA ILE A 14 -7.44 13.75 0.37
C ILE A 14 -6.28 12.92 -0.18
N ILE A 15 -6.25 11.61 0.08
CA ILE A 15 -5.20 10.75 -0.48
C ILE A 15 -5.31 10.64 -2.01
N LEU A 16 -6.54 10.65 -2.57
CA LEU A 16 -6.76 10.70 -4.01
C LEU A 16 -6.27 12.03 -4.60
N ALA A 17 -6.46 13.15 -3.91
CA ALA A 17 -5.93 14.44 -4.34
C ALA A 17 -4.39 14.43 -4.37
N LEU A 18 -3.73 13.86 -3.36
CA LEU A 18 -2.28 13.66 -3.38
C LEU A 18 -1.85 12.80 -4.57
N TRP A 19 -2.57 11.70 -4.83
CA TRP A 19 -2.37 10.87 -6.01
C TRP A 19 -2.46 11.70 -7.29
N ALA A 20 -3.51 12.50 -7.44
CA ALA A 20 -3.73 13.33 -8.62
C ALA A 20 -2.62 14.38 -8.81
N ILE A 21 -2.17 15.02 -7.74
CA ILE A 21 -1.05 15.99 -7.77
C ILE A 21 0.22 15.31 -8.30
N ILE A 22 0.57 14.14 -7.78
CA ILE A 22 1.74 13.38 -8.25
C ILE A 22 1.56 12.99 -9.73
N TYR A 23 0.42 12.43 -10.08
CA TYR A 23 0.12 11.97 -11.44
C TYR A 23 0.18 13.10 -12.48
N LEU A 24 -0.36 14.27 -12.15
CA LEU A 24 -0.36 15.43 -13.05
C LEU A 24 1.02 16.08 -13.15
N SER A 25 1.76 16.18 -12.03
CA SER A 25 3.05 16.85 -11.97
C SER A 25 4.23 16.00 -12.46
N LYS A 26 4.14 14.64 -12.34
CA LYS A 26 5.26 13.72 -12.60
C LYS A 26 4.99 12.79 -13.78
N LYS A 27 5.02 13.37 -15.00
CA LYS A 27 4.67 12.65 -16.25
C LYS A 27 5.41 11.30 -16.44
N GLY A 28 6.68 11.21 -16.03
CA GLY A 28 7.50 10.00 -16.17
C GLY A 28 7.00 8.78 -15.39
N TYR A 29 6.22 8.98 -14.32
CA TYR A 29 5.72 7.91 -13.45
C TYR A 29 4.25 7.54 -13.69
N ARG A 30 3.55 8.23 -14.60
CA ARG A 30 2.10 8.05 -14.81
C ARG A 30 1.70 6.63 -15.16
N LYS A 31 2.47 5.96 -16.02
CA LYS A 31 2.15 4.62 -16.51
C LYS A 31 2.21 3.58 -15.39
N GLU A 32 3.28 3.60 -14.59
CA GLU A 32 3.44 2.68 -13.46
C GLU A 32 2.42 2.99 -12.37
N MET A 33 2.24 4.26 -12.03
CA MET A 33 1.30 4.73 -11.02
C MET A 33 -0.14 4.31 -11.35
N LEU A 34 -0.63 4.59 -12.57
CA LEU A 34 -1.99 4.24 -12.97
C LEU A 34 -2.23 2.73 -13.01
N LYS A 35 -1.27 1.96 -13.57
CA LYS A 35 -1.39 0.49 -13.63
C LYS A 35 -1.49 -0.11 -12.23
N MET A 36 -0.64 0.32 -11.31
CA MET A 36 -0.65 -0.22 -9.96
C MET A 36 -1.85 0.24 -9.15
N SER A 37 -2.36 1.45 -9.38
CA SER A 37 -3.63 1.89 -8.82
C SER A 37 -4.80 0.99 -9.25
N LEU A 38 -4.87 0.65 -10.54
CA LEU A 38 -5.91 -0.24 -11.06
C LEU A 38 -5.79 -1.68 -10.55
N ILE A 39 -4.56 -2.16 -10.30
CA ILE A 39 -4.33 -3.48 -9.70
C ILE A 39 -4.71 -3.47 -8.21
N THR A 40 -4.48 -2.34 -7.50
CA THR A 40 -4.78 -2.25 -6.06
C THR A 40 -6.26 -1.99 -5.79
N MET A 41 -6.93 -1.25 -6.65
CA MET A 41 -8.32 -0.83 -6.43
C MET A 41 -9.27 -1.98 -6.02
N PRO A 42 -9.23 -3.17 -6.65
CA PRO A 42 -10.08 -4.30 -6.25
C PRO A 42 -9.86 -4.79 -4.81
N PHE A 43 -8.72 -4.49 -4.19
CA PHE A 43 -8.51 -4.83 -2.78
C PHE A 43 -9.43 -4.04 -1.83
N GLY A 44 -9.99 -2.91 -2.26
CA GLY A 44 -11.08 -2.27 -1.52
C GLY A 44 -12.32 -3.14 -1.36
N LEU A 45 -12.52 -4.14 -2.24
CA LEU A 45 -13.59 -5.14 -2.09
C LEU A 45 -13.30 -6.21 -1.04
N THR A 46 -12.13 -6.22 -0.43
CA THR A 46 -11.80 -7.12 0.69
C THR A 46 -12.25 -6.56 2.05
N GLU A 47 -12.83 -5.37 2.08
CA GLU A 47 -13.34 -4.72 3.30
C GLU A 47 -14.14 -5.67 4.21
N PRO A 48 -15.07 -6.51 3.70
CA PRO A 48 -15.83 -7.44 4.56
C PRO A 48 -14.98 -8.43 5.35
N LEU A 49 -13.71 -8.63 5.00
CA LEU A 49 -12.79 -9.48 5.77
C LEU A 49 -12.25 -8.78 7.03
N PHE A 50 -12.30 -7.45 7.05
CA PHE A 50 -11.74 -6.62 8.13
C PHE A 50 -12.83 -5.99 8.99
N VAL A 51 -14.03 -5.81 8.45
CA VAL A 51 -15.19 -5.24 9.13
C VAL A 51 -16.07 -6.36 9.70
N PRO A 52 -16.51 -6.30 10.95
CA PRO A 52 -16.18 -5.30 11.99
C PRO A 52 -15.01 -5.72 12.90
N GLU A 53 -14.28 -6.80 12.56
CA GLU A 53 -13.26 -7.38 13.45
C GLU A 53 -12.10 -6.42 13.74
N TYR A 54 -11.71 -5.63 12.77
CA TYR A 54 -10.59 -4.70 12.85
C TYR A 54 -11.06 -3.27 13.06
N TRP A 55 -11.96 -2.79 12.20
CA TRP A 55 -12.51 -1.44 12.24
C TRP A 55 -13.91 -1.38 11.63
N PHE A 56 -14.62 -0.28 11.85
CA PHE A 56 -15.95 -0.09 11.29
C PHE A 56 -16.27 1.41 11.11
N PRO A 57 -15.64 2.12 10.14
CA PRO A 57 -15.95 3.51 9.89
C PRO A 57 -17.30 3.66 9.18
N PRO A 58 -18.02 4.77 9.41
CA PRO A 58 -19.20 5.09 8.64
C PRO A 58 -18.84 5.29 7.18
N SER A 59 -19.64 4.75 6.29
CA SER A 59 -19.48 4.86 4.84
C SER A 59 -20.53 5.76 4.21
N LEU A 60 -20.23 6.29 3.03
CA LEU A 60 -21.15 7.11 2.26
C LEU A 60 -22.43 6.31 1.92
N PHE A 61 -23.59 6.88 2.22
CA PHE A 61 -24.91 6.25 2.04
C PHE A 61 -25.12 4.95 2.85
N ASP A 62 -24.34 4.74 3.89
CA ASP A 62 -24.32 3.52 4.71
C ASP A 62 -24.09 2.26 3.85
N LEU A 63 -23.24 2.37 2.82
CA LEU A 63 -23.00 1.28 1.88
C LEU A 63 -22.30 0.09 2.54
N ALA A 64 -21.32 0.32 3.41
CA ALA A 64 -20.64 -0.76 4.14
C ALA A 64 -21.64 -1.56 4.98
N GLU A 65 -22.55 -0.88 5.70
CA GLU A 65 -23.57 -1.52 6.51
C GLU A 65 -24.59 -2.34 5.68
N LYS A 66 -24.95 -1.82 4.51
CA LYS A 66 -25.97 -2.42 3.65
C LYS A 66 -25.43 -3.55 2.77
N THR A 67 -24.19 -3.43 2.31
CA THR A 67 -23.64 -4.32 1.27
C THR A 67 -22.34 -5.01 1.69
N GLY A 68 -21.71 -4.58 2.77
CA GLY A 68 -20.36 -4.99 3.18
C GLY A 68 -19.23 -4.28 2.43
N PHE A 69 -19.53 -3.40 1.48
CA PHE A 69 -18.55 -2.68 0.64
C PHE A 69 -18.77 -1.18 0.72
N ASP A 70 -17.72 -0.42 0.57
CA ASP A 70 -17.77 1.03 0.48
C ASP A 70 -16.96 1.58 -0.71
N ILE A 71 -17.28 2.80 -1.11
CA ILE A 71 -16.59 3.49 -2.20
C ILE A 71 -15.25 4.03 -1.72
N GLU A 72 -15.16 4.40 -0.47
CA GLU A 72 -14.01 4.96 0.19
C GLU A 72 -12.81 4.02 0.13
N SER A 73 -13.04 2.75 0.44
CA SER A 73 -12.01 1.71 0.40
C SER A 73 -11.51 1.43 -1.02
N LEU A 74 -12.37 1.55 -2.04
CA LEU A 74 -11.94 1.50 -3.44
C LEU A 74 -11.06 2.69 -3.82
N ILE A 75 -11.48 3.92 -3.44
CA ILE A 75 -10.72 5.15 -3.69
C ILE A 75 -9.37 5.11 -2.96
N PHE A 76 -9.40 4.73 -1.69
CA PHE A 76 -8.22 4.60 -0.86
C PHE A 76 -7.23 3.60 -1.45
N SER A 77 -7.68 2.37 -1.74
CA SER A 77 -6.86 1.32 -2.34
C SER A 77 -6.24 1.77 -3.68
N PHE A 78 -7.05 2.40 -4.54
CA PHE A 78 -6.55 2.98 -5.79
C PHE A 78 -5.42 3.98 -5.55
N ALA A 79 -5.61 4.92 -4.64
CA ALA A 79 -4.66 5.98 -4.39
C ALA A 79 -3.35 5.45 -3.77
N ILE A 80 -3.44 4.63 -2.72
CA ILE A 80 -2.25 4.09 -2.03
C ILE A 80 -1.44 3.17 -2.92
N GLY A 81 -2.08 2.38 -3.79
CA GLY A 81 -1.38 1.49 -4.72
C GLY A 81 -0.50 2.24 -5.71
N GLY A 82 -1.03 3.32 -6.28
CA GLY A 82 -0.24 4.16 -7.19
C GLY A 82 0.88 4.91 -6.48
N ILE A 83 0.57 5.55 -5.35
CA ILE A 83 1.57 6.31 -4.58
C ILE A 83 2.67 5.38 -4.04
N GLY A 84 2.29 4.27 -3.40
CA GLY A 84 3.24 3.31 -2.82
C GLY A 84 4.25 2.77 -3.83
N THR A 85 3.82 2.57 -5.07
CA THR A 85 4.70 2.11 -6.16
C THR A 85 5.77 3.14 -6.52
N VAL A 86 5.39 4.41 -6.63
CA VAL A 86 6.29 5.44 -7.18
C VAL A 86 7.02 6.26 -6.10
N LEU A 87 6.63 6.18 -4.84
CA LEU A 87 7.12 7.03 -3.76
C LEU A 87 8.66 7.01 -3.63
N TYR A 88 9.26 5.81 -3.64
CA TYR A 88 10.71 5.66 -3.63
C TYR A 88 11.36 6.30 -4.86
N ASN A 89 10.81 6.02 -6.05
CA ASN A 89 11.34 6.50 -7.33
C ASN A 89 11.29 8.04 -7.39
N LEU A 90 10.23 8.64 -6.85
CA LEU A 90 10.05 10.09 -6.76
C LEU A 90 11.12 10.75 -5.88
N ILE A 91 11.32 10.21 -4.67
CA ILE A 91 12.25 10.79 -3.68
C ILE A 91 13.70 10.65 -4.14
N PHE A 92 14.08 9.47 -4.65
CA PHE A 92 15.45 9.17 -5.07
C PHE A 92 15.70 9.40 -6.56
N LYS A 93 14.76 10.03 -7.28
CA LYS A 93 14.86 10.37 -8.71
C LYS A 93 15.32 9.18 -9.55
N ARG A 94 14.65 8.01 -9.38
CA ARG A 94 14.97 6.79 -10.10
C ARG A 94 14.10 6.65 -11.35
N GLY A 95 14.73 6.30 -12.46
CA GLY A 95 14.05 5.83 -13.67
C GLY A 95 14.00 4.31 -13.73
N LEU A 96 13.34 3.80 -14.76
CA LEU A 96 13.16 2.36 -14.99
C LEU A 96 13.73 1.96 -16.36
N ALA A 97 14.47 0.86 -16.39
CA ALA A 97 14.91 0.20 -17.63
C ALA A 97 14.37 -1.23 -17.68
N GLU A 98 14.30 -1.80 -18.87
CA GLU A 98 13.97 -3.23 -19.03
C GLU A 98 15.13 -4.12 -18.58
N ILE A 99 14.78 -5.24 -17.96
CA ILE A 99 15.73 -6.32 -17.69
C ILE A 99 15.88 -7.13 -18.98
N PRO A 100 17.12 -7.32 -19.50
CA PRO A 100 17.37 -8.13 -20.67
C PRO A 100 16.87 -9.56 -20.53
N HIS A 101 16.47 -10.19 -21.65
CA HIS A 101 15.97 -11.57 -21.63
C HIS A 101 16.99 -12.56 -21.06
N SER A 102 18.28 -12.35 -21.30
CA SER A 102 19.35 -13.16 -20.74
C SER A 102 19.39 -13.16 -19.21
N GLU A 103 19.12 -12.02 -18.58
CA GLU A 103 19.06 -11.91 -17.11
C GLU A 103 17.79 -12.59 -16.54
N ARG A 104 16.66 -12.57 -17.29
CA ARG A 104 15.39 -13.20 -16.87
C ARG A 104 15.48 -14.73 -16.77
N SER A 105 16.36 -15.35 -17.53
CA SER A 105 16.57 -16.80 -17.54
C SER A 105 17.38 -17.33 -16.35
N HIS A 106 17.85 -16.47 -15.47
CA HIS A 106 18.64 -16.87 -14.32
C HIS A 106 17.81 -17.77 -13.36
N SER A 107 18.44 -18.78 -12.76
CA SER A 107 17.80 -19.80 -11.90
C SER A 107 16.95 -19.22 -10.76
N ARG A 108 17.34 -18.07 -10.18
CA ARG A 108 16.59 -17.37 -9.13
C ARG A 108 15.19 -16.91 -9.57
N HIS A 109 14.99 -16.71 -10.87
CA HIS A 109 13.72 -16.28 -11.44
C HIS A 109 12.80 -17.44 -11.82
N ARG A 110 13.20 -18.68 -11.57
CA ARG A 110 12.38 -19.87 -11.85
C ARG A 110 11.01 -19.83 -11.17
N LEU A 111 10.93 -19.23 -9.97
CA LEU A 111 9.71 -19.08 -9.20
C LEU A 111 9.08 -17.68 -9.31
N HIS A 112 9.54 -16.85 -10.24
CA HIS A 112 9.16 -15.44 -10.37
C HIS A 112 7.65 -15.20 -10.31
N ILE A 113 6.88 -15.93 -11.12
CA ILE A 113 5.43 -15.76 -11.16
C ILE A 113 4.74 -16.24 -9.87
N TYR A 114 5.24 -17.32 -9.26
CA TYR A 114 4.66 -17.87 -8.03
C TYR A 114 4.87 -16.93 -6.85
N ILE A 115 5.99 -16.23 -6.82
CA ILE A 115 6.31 -15.25 -5.77
C ILE A 115 5.28 -14.11 -5.72
N LEU A 116 4.70 -13.73 -6.86
CA LEU A 116 3.64 -12.72 -6.91
C LEU A 116 2.36 -13.13 -6.16
N PHE A 117 2.11 -14.44 -6.05
CA PHE A 117 0.91 -14.97 -5.38
C PHE A 117 1.17 -15.39 -3.93
N ILE A 118 2.42 -15.33 -3.45
CA ILE A 118 2.75 -15.70 -2.07
C ILE A 118 1.92 -14.93 -1.04
N PRO A 119 1.76 -13.59 -1.13
CA PRO A 119 0.95 -12.88 -0.13
C PRO A 119 -0.50 -13.38 -0.09
N ALA A 120 -1.12 -13.58 -1.24
CA ALA A 120 -2.49 -14.09 -1.29
C ALA A 120 -2.59 -15.52 -0.70
N ALA A 121 -1.65 -16.40 -1.04
CA ALA A 121 -1.62 -17.76 -0.49
C ALA A 121 -1.42 -17.77 1.03
N VAL A 122 -0.48 -16.97 1.54
CA VAL A 122 -0.22 -16.86 2.98
C VAL A 122 -1.42 -16.27 3.70
N PHE A 123 -2.03 -15.21 3.18
CA PHE A 123 -3.24 -14.63 3.75
C PHE A 123 -4.36 -15.66 3.86
N ILE A 124 -4.67 -16.38 2.79
CA ILE A 124 -5.73 -17.38 2.75
C ILE A 124 -5.43 -18.51 3.75
N ILE A 125 -4.19 -19.00 3.79
CA ILE A 125 -3.81 -20.06 4.74
C ILE A 125 -4.01 -19.60 6.18
N LEU A 126 -3.52 -18.41 6.53
CA LEU A 126 -3.67 -17.87 7.87
C LEU A 126 -5.13 -17.62 8.23
N ALA A 127 -5.91 -17.03 7.35
CA ALA A 127 -7.32 -16.73 7.58
C ALA A 127 -8.18 -18.01 7.74
N LEU A 128 -7.84 -19.11 7.04
CA LEU A 128 -8.60 -20.36 7.13
C LEU A 128 -8.16 -21.27 8.28
N PHE A 129 -6.90 -21.25 8.67
CA PHE A 129 -6.33 -22.22 9.61
C PHE A 129 -5.90 -21.62 10.96
N THR A 130 -6.10 -20.31 11.17
CA THR A 130 -5.81 -19.66 12.45
C THR A 130 -6.98 -18.78 12.91
N SER A 131 -6.99 -18.41 14.18
CA SER A 131 -7.93 -17.45 14.76
C SER A 131 -7.36 -16.02 14.82
N LEU A 132 -6.34 -15.73 14.03
CA LEU A 132 -5.76 -14.39 13.99
C LEU A 132 -6.74 -13.41 13.35
N ASN A 133 -6.84 -12.20 13.94
CA ASN A 133 -7.53 -11.10 13.26
C ASN A 133 -6.94 -10.90 11.86
N HIS A 134 -7.78 -10.68 10.86
CA HIS A 134 -7.39 -10.59 9.46
C HIS A 134 -6.33 -9.51 9.18
N ILE A 135 -6.24 -8.46 10.01
CA ILE A 135 -5.16 -7.46 9.87
C ILE A 135 -3.78 -8.09 10.07
N TYR A 136 -3.62 -8.99 11.07
CA TYR A 136 -2.35 -9.68 11.27
C TYR A 136 -2.05 -10.67 10.14
N CYS A 137 -3.09 -11.33 9.61
CA CYS A 137 -2.93 -12.18 8.42
C CYS A 137 -2.39 -11.36 7.24
N GLY A 138 -2.92 -10.15 7.03
CA GLY A 138 -2.47 -9.22 6.00
C GLY A 138 -1.04 -8.75 6.21
N ILE A 139 -0.69 -8.33 7.42
CA ILE A 139 0.66 -7.88 7.78
C ILE A 139 1.69 -8.99 7.52
N ILE A 140 1.44 -10.20 8.01
CA ILE A 140 2.34 -11.36 7.83
C ILE A 140 2.45 -11.71 6.35
N ALA A 141 1.34 -11.75 5.64
CA ALA A 141 1.30 -12.09 4.22
C ALA A 141 2.12 -11.10 3.37
N LEU A 142 1.94 -9.80 3.60
CA LEU A 142 2.68 -8.75 2.90
C LEU A 142 4.17 -8.77 3.26
N PHE A 143 4.52 -9.02 4.51
CA PHE A 143 5.91 -9.14 4.94
C PHE A 143 6.62 -10.31 4.24
N ILE A 144 5.99 -11.49 4.26
CA ILE A 144 6.53 -12.69 3.58
C ILE A 144 6.61 -12.44 2.07
N GLY A 145 5.62 -11.78 1.47
CA GLY A 145 5.65 -11.38 0.07
C GLY A 145 6.81 -10.43 -0.27
N GLY A 146 7.08 -9.47 0.59
CA GLY A 146 8.24 -8.57 0.47
C GLY A 146 9.58 -9.32 0.52
N LEU A 147 9.73 -10.27 1.44
CA LEU A 147 10.92 -11.12 1.55
C LEU A 147 11.06 -12.07 0.34
N ALA A 148 9.97 -12.65 -0.13
CA ALA A 148 9.97 -13.50 -1.31
C ALA A 148 10.35 -12.70 -2.58
N THR A 149 9.85 -11.47 -2.71
CA THR A 149 10.25 -10.55 -3.78
C THR A 149 11.73 -10.23 -3.66
N LEU A 150 12.25 -9.97 -2.48
CA LEU A 150 13.68 -9.72 -2.25
C LEU A 150 14.56 -10.91 -2.65
N TYR A 151 14.11 -12.14 -2.40
CA TYR A 151 14.81 -13.35 -2.81
C TYR A 151 14.92 -13.44 -4.35
N CYS A 152 13.83 -13.18 -5.08
CA CYS A 152 13.80 -13.21 -6.54
C CYS A 152 14.53 -11.99 -7.15
N ARG A 153 14.39 -10.82 -6.55
CA ARG A 153 14.85 -9.53 -7.05
C ARG A 153 15.69 -8.79 -6.00
N PRO A 154 16.92 -9.30 -5.70
CA PRO A 154 17.81 -8.67 -4.72
C PRO A 154 18.27 -7.26 -5.15
N ASP A 155 18.20 -6.94 -6.44
CA ASP A 155 18.44 -5.60 -6.97
C ASP A 155 17.46 -4.55 -6.44
N LEU A 156 16.28 -4.96 -5.99
CA LEU A 156 15.26 -4.09 -5.39
C LEU A 156 15.41 -3.94 -3.86
N LYS A 157 16.44 -4.52 -3.23
CA LYS A 157 16.62 -4.50 -1.77
C LYS A 157 16.45 -3.12 -1.15
N GLY A 158 17.13 -2.12 -1.70
CA GLY A 158 17.03 -0.73 -1.20
C GLY A 158 15.61 -0.18 -1.32
N LYS A 159 14.94 -0.42 -2.45
CA LYS A 159 13.57 0.04 -2.69
C LYS A 159 12.57 -0.65 -1.77
N ILE A 160 12.70 -1.95 -1.53
CA ILE A 160 11.80 -2.73 -0.67
C ILE A 160 11.85 -2.20 0.77
N TRP A 161 13.01 -2.11 1.38
CA TRP A 161 13.13 -1.67 2.77
C TRP A 161 12.82 -0.19 2.95
N VAL A 162 13.41 0.66 2.13
CA VAL A 162 13.18 2.11 2.22
C VAL A 162 11.76 2.46 1.78
N GLY A 163 11.19 1.75 0.81
CA GLY A 163 9.79 1.89 0.39
C GLY A 163 8.82 1.59 1.53
N GLY A 164 9.09 0.55 2.33
CA GLY A 164 8.35 0.27 3.56
C GLY A 164 8.37 1.46 4.53
N ILE A 165 9.57 1.98 4.83
CA ILE A 165 9.72 3.13 5.74
C ILE A 165 9.01 4.37 5.20
N LEU A 166 9.22 4.70 3.94
CA LEU A 166 8.61 5.89 3.31
C LEU A 166 7.08 5.81 3.30
N PHE A 167 6.54 4.63 3.02
CA PHE A 167 5.10 4.45 3.02
C PHE A 167 4.53 4.53 4.45
N THR A 168 5.23 3.98 5.45
CA THR A 168 4.85 4.13 6.86
C THR A 168 4.81 5.60 7.28
N VAL A 169 5.81 6.40 6.90
CA VAL A 169 5.83 7.83 7.21
C VAL A 169 4.66 8.55 6.54
N LEU A 170 4.40 8.27 5.25
CA LEU A 170 3.26 8.85 4.54
C LEU A 170 1.94 8.49 5.22
N TYR A 171 1.76 7.22 5.56
CA TYR A 171 0.56 6.68 6.19
C TYR A 171 0.33 7.24 7.59
N PHE A 172 1.42 7.35 8.36
CA PHE A 172 1.40 7.97 9.68
C PHE A 172 0.94 9.44 9.61
N ILE A 173 1.47 10.23 8.66
CA ILE A 173 1.05 11.62 8.44
C ILE A 173 -0.42 11.66 8.00
N TYR A 174 -0.83 10.78 7.12
CA TYR A 174 -2.19 10.71 6.60
C TYR A 174 -3.20 10.42 7.73
N PHE A 175 -3.05 9.34 8.47
CA PHE A 175 -3.94 9.02 9.60
C PHE A 175 -3.79 10.00 10.75
N GLY A 176 -2.58 10.42 11.08
CA GLY A 176 -2.32 11.44 12.09
C GLY A 176 -3.00 12.78 11.79
N SER A 177 -3.26 13.08 10.53
CA SER A 177 -3.98 14.31 10.15
C SER A 177 -5.47 14.27 10.49
N ILE A 178 -6.07 13.12 10.82
CA ILE A 178 -7.46 12.99 11.28
C ILE A 178 -7.60 13.49 12.73
N LEU A 179 -6.66 13.10 13.58
CA LEU A 179 -6.76 13.24 15.02
C LEU A 179 -6.91 14.69 15.55
N PRO A 180 -6.26 15.72 14.97
CA PRO A 180 -6.47 17.11 15.40
C PRO A 180 -7.90 17.61 15.20
N PHE A 181 -8.63 17.05 14.22
CA PHE A 181 -10.01 17.42 13.92
C PHE A 181 -11.02 16.49 14.58
N TYR A 182 -10.65 15.21 14.76
CA TYR A 182 -11.49 14.15 15.29
C TYR A 182 -10.71 13.28 16.29
N PRO A 183 -10.42 13.79 17.51
CA PRO A 183 -9.55 13.08 18.48
C PRO A 183 -10.04 11.70 18.89
N GLN A 184 -11.36 11.48 18.89
CA GLN A 184 -11.98 10.20 19.28
C GLN A 184 -12.20 9.24 18.11
N TYR A 185 -11.72 9.58 16.90
CA TYR A 185 -12.02 8.82 15.69
C TYR A 185 -11.54 7.37 15.79
N VAL A 186 -10.32 7.16 16.29
CA VAL A 186 -9.75 5.82 16.45
C VAL A 186 -10.54 5.00 17.49
N GLU A 187 -10.84 5.59 18.65
CA GLU A 187 -11.58 4.91 19.72
C GLU A 187 -13.00 4.51 19.30
N LEU A 188 -13.61 5.26 18.38
CA LEU A 188 -14.98 5.01 17.93
C LEU A 188 -15.06 3.97 16.80
N TYR A 189 -14.04 3.88 15.96
CA TYR A 189 -14.13 3.10 14.73
C TYR A 189 -13.13 1.95 14.61
N TRP A 190 -12.10 1.87 15.47
CA TRP A 190 -11.26 0.68 15.55
C TRP A 190 -11.71 -0.23 16.69
N ASN A 191 -11.75 -1.51 16.42
CA ASN A 191 -12.06 -2.51 17.44
C ASN A 191 -10.81 -2.80 18.29
N LEU A 192 -10.43 -1.83 19.14
CA LEU A 192 -9.20 -1.88 19.91
C LEU A 192 -9.14 -3.11 20.83
N ASP A 193 -10.29 -3.65 21.26
CA ASP A 193 -10.35 -4.87 22.09
C ASP A 193 -9.84 -6.12 21.37
N ASN A 194 -9.90 -6.14 20.04
CA ASN A 194 -9.37 -7.21 19.19
C ASN A 194 -7.93 -6.94 18.70
N LEU A 195 -7.30 -5.87 19.19
CA LEU A 195 -5.96 -5.44 18.80
C LEU A 195 -5.01 -5.43 19.99
N THR A 196 -3.77 -5.01 19.79
CA THR A 196 -2.76 -4.93 20.88
C THR A 196 -2.99 -3.81 21.87
N HIS A 197 -3.91 -2.89 21.64
CA HIS A 197 -4.10 -1.62 22.39
C HIS A 197 -2.88 -0.68 22.36
N ILE A 198 -1.87 -0.95 21.55
CA ILE A 198 -0.70 -0.09 21.43
C ILE A 198 -0.99 1.03 20.44
N LEU A 199 -1.03 2.26 20.93
CA LEU A 199 -1.23 3.45 20.12
C LEU A 199 0.07 4.25 20.00
N VAL A 200 0.48 4.57 18.80
CA VAL A 200 1.62 5.46 18.51
C VAL A 200 1.06 6.81 18.13
N LEU A 201 1.10 7.77 19.04
CA LEU A 201 0.49 9.10 18.89
C LEU A 201 -0.99 9.03 18.47
N GLY A 202 -1.74 8.08 19.05
CA GLY A 202 -3.17 7.89 18.80
C GLY A 202 -3.50 7.01 17.58
N ILE A 203 -2.52 6.46 16.89
CA ILE A 203 -2.71 5.54 15.75
C ILE A 203 -2.38 4.12 16.20
N PRO A 204 -3.24 3.11 15.95
CA PRO A 204 -2.94 1.72 16.26
C PRO A 204 -1.62 1.25 15.61
N ILE A 205 -0.82 0.52 16.37
CA ILE A 205 0.48 0.00 15.85
C ILE A 205 0.27 -0.89 14.63
N GLU A 206 -0.87 -1.58 14.55
CA GLU A 206 -1.27 -2.45 13.45
C GLU A 206 -1.36 -1.69 12.13
N GLU A 207 -1.86 -0.45 12.15
CA GLU A 207 -1.88 0.43 10.97
C GLU A 207 -0.47 0.72 10.45
N LEU A 208 0.47 0.97 11.36
CA LEU A 208 1.85 1.26 10.99
C LEU A 208 2.58 0.01 10.52
N MET A 209 2.29 -1.16 11.12
CA MET A 209 2.81 -2.44 10.67
C MET A 209 2.27 -2.81 9.28
N PHE A 210 0.97 -2.61 9.05
CA PHE A 210 0.37 -2.78 7.73
C PHE A 210 1.02 -1.85 6.71
N ALA A 211 1.14 -0.56 7.02
CA ALA A 211 1.76 0.41 6.14
C ALA A 211 3.21 0.03 5.77
N PHE A 212 3.99 -0.44 6.75
CA PHE A 212 5.36 -0.87 6.52
C PHE A 212 5.42 -2.09 5.59
N THR A 213 4.65 -3.12 5.87
CA THR A 213 4.67 -4.36 5.09
C THR A 213 4.04 -4.18 3.71
N PHE A 214 2.99 -3.36 3.60
CA PHE A 214 2.45 -2.93 2.31
C PHE A 214 3.49 -2.19 1.49
N GLY A 215 4.15 -1.18 2.07
CA GLY A 215 5.21 -0.44 1.41
C GLY A 215 6.39 -1.32 0.98
N MET A 216 6.80 -2.29 1.82
CA MET A 216 7.82 -3.28 1.47
C MET A 216 7.45 -4.06 0.21
N TYR A 217 6.26 -4.64 0.19
CA TYR A 217 5.84 -5.49 -0.93
C TYR A 217 5.49 -4.65 -2.16
N TRP A 218 4.69 -3.59 -1.97
CA TRP A 218 4.08 -2.84 -3.07
C TRP A 218 5.07 -1.96 -3.82
N SER A 219 6.07 -1.40 -3.12
CA SER A 219 7.05 -0.51 -3.75
C SER A 219 7.82 -1.17 -4.89
N GLY A 220 8.16 -2.46 -4.77
CA GLY A 220 8.90 -3.22 -5.78
C GLY A 220 8.05 -4.02 -6.76
N LEU A 221 6.73 -4.03 -6.58
CA LEU A 221 5.83 -4.94 -7.29
C LEU A 221 5.74 -4.65 -8.79
N TYR A 222 5.72 -3.38 -9.18
CA TYR A 222 5.72 -3.00 -10.60
C TYR A 222 6.98 -3.48 -11.33
N GLU A 223 8.14 -3.27 -10.74
CA GLU A 223 9.41 -3.71 -11.29
C GLU A 223 9.49 -5.23 -11.36
N HIS A 224 8.92 -5.92 -10.39
CA HIS A 224 8.84 -7.37 -10.40
C HIS A 224 7.93 -7.84 -11.56
N ILE A 225 6.68 -7.39 -11.62
CA ILE A 225 5.70 -7.82 -12.65
C ILE A 225 6.19 -7.52 -14.07
N TYR A 226 6.72 -6.30 -14.29
CA TYR A 226 7.06 -5.82 -15.64
C TYR A 226 8.53 -5.95 -16.00
N TRP A 227 9.30 -6.72 -15.23
CA TRP A 227 10.72 -6.94 -15.48
C TRP A 227 11.50 -5.65 -15.66
N ARG A 228 11.31 -4.70 -14.73
CA ARG A 228 12.01 -3.41 -14.72
C ARG A 228 13.10 -3.41 -13.66
N LYS A 229 14.21 -2.70 -13.93
CA LYS A 229 15.27 -2.40 -12.95
C LYS A 229 15.42 -0.90 -12.77
N LEU A 230 15.86 -0.51 -11.59
CA LEU A 230 16.09 0.89 -11.26
C LEU A 230 17.35 1.39 -11.95
N ILE A 231 17.25 2.58 -12.55
CA ILE A 231 18.39 3.33 -13.07
C ILE A 231 18.44 4.71 -12.43
N GLN A 232 19.64 5.29 -12.37
CA GLN A 232 19.74 6.72 -12.03
C GLN A 232 19.20 7.52 -13.23
N THR A 233 18.33 8.48 -12.94
CA THR A 233 17.99 9.47 -13.95
C THR A 233 19.15 10.44 -14.03
N GLU A 234 20.01 10.30 -15.02
CA GLU A 234 21.05 11.30 -15.30
C GLU A 234 20.35 12.63 -15.54
N ILE A 235 20.72 13.62 -14.74
CA ILE A 235 20.40 15.01 -15.07
C ILE A 235 21.26 15.32 -16.31
N ILE A 236 20.66 15.28 -17.48
CA ILE A 236 21.27 15.84 -18.69
C ILE A 236 21.41 17.33 -18.37
N ILE A 237 22.56 17.72 -17.85
CA ILE A 237 22.96 19.14 -17.80
C ILE A 237 23.23 19.46 -19.25
N PRO A 238 22.44 20.33 -19.92
CA PRO A 238 22.79 20.78 -21.24
C PRO A 238 24.15 21.46 -21.09
N LEU A 239 25.16 20.90 -21.77
CA LEU A 239 26.43 21.62 -21.98
C LEU A 239 26.03 22.93 -22.63
N LYS A 240 26.26 24.04 -21.93
CA LYS A 240 26.19 25.36 -22.52
C LYS A 240 27.39 25.46 -23.49
N ASP A 241 27.10 25.39 -24.79
CA ASP A 241 28.01 25.84 -25.83
C ASP A 241 28.32 27.33 -25.67
#